data_f8cfcc5e9304b463c176479e96e9d209
#
_entry.id   f8cfcc5e9304b463c176479e96e9d209
#
_cell.length_a   1.000
_cell.length_b   1.000
_cell.length_c   1.000
_cell.angle_alpha   90.00
_cell.angle_beta   90.00
_cell.angle_gamma   90.00
#
_symmetry.space_group_name_H-M   'P 1'
#
loop_
_entity.id
_entity.type
_entity.pdbx_description
1 polymer ?
#
loop_
_entity_poly.entity_id
_entity_poly.type
_entity_poly.pdbx_seq_one_letter_code
_entity_poly.pdbx_strand_id
1 'polypeptide(L)'
;LDSTAIAAGGVRGYRQVVDMRTGTARTGYQWANGSRRTGVGIRTFVSRADSHLAAIRLDLTPYHSGRMRVRFALVGRPPPRRLPLATLPRADPAWRPADIWYPGHMVVRTRAVSRTGGQARLALTSTPVGRTLVLAQAASITWPVGLPGAAVQTRAVAESALVEVSFGAEPGRTYSFIQTTAFTADGKDPRAVAGREAEAAGARGWGELATENALAWSRRWETDIEVHGDTALQRVVRSMLFYLLASAAEGTGLGIPPMGLSSAGYYGHIFWDSDTWMFPPLLVTHPDVAHSLVAFRRRTLDAARANARANGFLGAMYPWEADERGVETTPHFAVQNAQMEIHVNGDVALAQWQYYLATGDSAWLANDGYPVIRETANFWVSRARRDSAADRYHIDSVVSVHEGLIGVSDDAYTNAVARKNLTLAVAASERLGQRPDPRWSEVAAKLHLPYDSASQYYRTYEGAPDSTLGAVTPLLAYPLGVDMSERAKRAQLGQAVQRLLREGPGAMMGSTLLSVDAAELGDRALVDSLLPHSYQGHLRGPFLMLSETPGNDAVNFVTGAGGFLQQVIFGYTGLRLEEGGLVPAFPPVLPSKVTRLVLRNVYNRGKRYDVIVDAGGRRIVPRGECCR
;
A
#
# COMPACT_ATOMS: atom_id res chain seq x y z
N LEU A 1 3.45 8.30 -35.96
CA LEU A 1 4.19 7.24 -36.61
C LEU A 1 3.18 6.63 -37.53
N ASP A 2 3.51 6.38 -38.77
CA ASP A 2 2.55 5.86 -39.77
C ASP A 2 1.70 4.77 -39.12
N SER A 3 0.43 4.62 -39.40
CA SER A 3 -0.55 3.73 -38.78
C SER A 3 -0.09 2.28 -38.45
N THR A 4 1.18 2.03 -38.51
CA THR A 4 1.86 0.77 -38.15
C THR A 4 2.11 0.72 -36.64
N ALA A 5 1.56 -0.28 -35.97
CA ALA A 5 1.89 -0.56 -34.56
C ALA A 5 3.40 -0.68 -34.38
N ILE A 6 3.94 -0.13 -33.28
CA ILE A 6 5.34 -0.29 -32.94
C ILE A 6 5.58 -1.78 -32.63
N ALA A 7 6.05 -2.53 -33.65
CA ALA A 7 6.50 -3.90 -33.45
C ALA A 7 7.91 -3.89 -32.83
N ALA A 8 8.21 -4.86 -31.98
CA ALA A 8 9.51 -4.97 -31.31
C ALA A 8 10.70 -4.94 -32.31
N GLY A 9 10.54 -5.48 -33.50
CA GLY A 9 11.55 -5.48 -34.57
C GLY A 9 11.90 -4.09 -35.15
N GLY A 10 11.05 -3.07 -34.97
CA GLY A 10 11.29 -1.70 -35.44
C GLY A 10 11.90 -0.78 -34.39
N VAL A 11 12.13 -1.26 -33.15
CA VAL A 11 12.64 -0.46 -32.04
C VAL A 11 14.12 -0.78 -31.80
N ARG A 12 14.96 0.26 -31.73
CA ARG A 12 16.40 0.15 -31.44
C ARG A 12 16.75 1.05 -30.26
N GLY A 13 17.72 0.60 -29.45
CA GLY A 13 18.24 1.38 -28.32
C GLY A 13 17.15 1.68 -27.27
N TYR A 14 16.20 0.77 -27.06
CA TYR A 14 15.16 0.93 -26.06
C TYR A 14 15.78 1.00 -24.67
N ARG A 15 15.44 2.07 -23.97
CA ARG A 15 15.82 2.29 -22.57
C ARG A 15 14.65 2.85 -21.81
N GLN A 16 14.35 2.23 -20.68
CA GLN A 16 13.36 2.75 -19.73
C GLN A 16 14.02 2.90 -18.36
N VAL A 17 13.72 3.99 -17.67
CA VAL A 17 14.28 4.33 -16.36
C VAL A 17 13.17 4.88 -15.50
N VAL A 18 13.05 4.37 -14.28
CA VAL A 18 12.29 4.98 -13.20
C VAL A 18 13.29 5.66 -12.27
N ASP A 19 13.27 6.98 -12.24
CA ASP A 19 14.06 7.78 -11.32
C ASP A 19 13.28 7.96 -10.02
N MET A 20 13.57 7.12 -9.03
CA MET A 20 12.87 7.11 -7.74
C MET A 20 13.11 8.38 -6.92
N ARG A 21 14.21 9.11 -7.17
CA ARG A 21 14.49 10.36 -6.47
C ARG A 21 13.55 11.49 -6.87
N THR A 22 13.06 11.43 -8.08
CA THR A 22 12.19 12.47 -8.65
C THR A 22 10.79 11.94 -9.00
N GLY A 23 10.53 10.66 -8.80
CA GLY A 23 9.26 10.03 -9.18
C GLY A 23 8.96 10.12 -10.69
N THR A 24 10.00 10.13 -11.54
CA THR A 24 9.85 10.34 -12.99
C THR A 24 10.20 9.08 -13.75
N ALA A 25 9.33 8.64 -14.65
CA ALA A 25 9.62 7.60 -15.62
C ALA A 25 10.08 8.21 -16.95
N ARG A 26 11.12 7.63 -17.54
CA ARG A 26 11.70 8.06 -18.83
C ARG A 26 11.82 6.86 -19.74
N THR A 27 11.29 6.96 -20.96
CA THR A 27 11.43 5.97 -22.02
C THR A 27 12.06 6.62 -23.22
N GLY A 28 13.11 6.02 -23.77
CA GLY A 28 13.76 6.50 -24.98
C GLY A 28 14.03 5.34 -25.92
N TYR A 29 13.83 5.56 -27.22
CA TYR A 29 14.16 4.59 -28.26
C TYR A 29 14.22 5.26 -29.63
N GLN A 30 14.83 4.58 -30.59
CA GLN A 30 14.73 4.93 -32.01
C GLN A 30 13.74 3.96 -32.67
N TRP A 31 12.71 4.50 -33.29
CA TRP A 31 11.80 3.74 -34.12
C TRP A 31 12.22 3.81 -35.57
N ALA A 32 12.18 2.69 -36.29
CA ALA A 32 12.53 2.58 -37.69
C ALA A 32 11.44 1.83 -38.47
N ASN A 33 11.12 2.33 -39.67
CA ASN A 33 10.27 1.66 -40.64
C ASN A 33 10.87 1.89 -42.03
N GLY A 34 11.47 0.88 -42.60
CA GLY A 34 12.31 1.01 -43.80
C GLY A 34 13.46 1.99 -43.58
N SER A 35 13.57 2.99 -44.48
CA SER A 35 14.56 4.06 -44.38
C SER A 35 14.21 5.17 -43.40
N ARG A 36 12.96 5.24 -42.92
CA ARG A 36 12.49 6.28 -42.00
C ARG A 36 12.88 5.95 -40.57
N ARG A 37 13.53 6.88 -39.89
CA ARG A 37 13.91 6.76 -38.48
C ARG A 37 13.39 7.95 -37.69
N THR A 38 12.95 7.71 -36.46
CA THR A 38 12.48 8.75 -35.51
C THR A 38 12.98 8.41 -34.12
N GLY A 39 13.70 9.34 -33.50
CA GLY A 39 14.00 9.30 -32.07
C GLY A 39 12.73 9.63 -31.28
N VAL A 40 12.44 8.83 -30.27
CA VAL A 40 11.27 9.00 -29.37
C VAL A 40 11.76 9.10 -27.95
N GLY A 41 11.40 10.19 -27.26
CA GLY A 41 11.61 10.40 -25.84
C GLY A 41 10.29 10.65 -25.14
N ILE A 42 9.98 9.88 -24.11
CA ILE A 42 8.80 10.05 -23.30
C ILE A 42 9.22 10.25 -21.85
N ARG A 43 8.70 11.26 -21.19
CA ARG A 43 8.87 11.51 -19.77
C ARG A 43 7.50 11.66 -19.13
N THR A 44 7.30 10.98 -18.00
CA THR A 44 6.02 10.98 -17.29
C THR A 44 6.25 11.06 -15.79
N PHE A 45 5.36 11.73 -15.10
CA PHE A 45 5.22 11.65 -13.65
C PHE A 45 3.77 11.84 -13.23
N VAL A 46 3.40 11.24 -12.11
CA VAL A 46 2.23 11.62 -11.31
C VAL A 46 2.78 12.53 -10.21
N SER A 47 2.20 13.72 -10.07
CA SER A 47 2.76 14.74 -9.20
C SER A 47 2.69 14.36 -7.73
N ARG A 48 3.80 14.49 -7.04
CA ARG A 48 3.86 14.40 -5.58
C ARG A 48 3.54 15.74 -4.89
N ALA A 49 3.67 16.84 -5.63
CA ALA A 49 3.35 18.18 -5.15
C ALA A 49 1.85 18.49 -5.20
N ASP A 50 1.13 17.84 -6.14
CA ASP A 50 -0.31 17.98 -6.33
C ASP A 50 -0.90 16.63 -6.68
N SER A 51 -1.69 16.06 -5.77
CA SER A 51 -2.25 14.71 -5.87
C SER A 51 -3.23 14.51 -7.04
N HIS A 52 -3.72 15.59 -7.62
CA HIS A 52 -4.64 15.54 -8.76
C HIS A 52 -3.94 15.53 -10.12
N LEU A 53 -2.65 15.87 -10.20
CA LEU A 53 -1.95 16.14 -11.45
C LEU A 53 -1.05 14.99 -11.91
N ALA A 54 -1.06 14.78 -13.23
CA ALA A 54 -0.07 14.00 -13.95
C ALA A 54 0.40 14.74 -15.18
N ALA A 55 1.64 14.51 -15.63
CA ALA A 55 2.16 15.14 -16.82
C ALA A 55 2.93 14.14 -17.70
N ILE A 56 2.81 14.34 -19.01
CA ILE A 56 3.53 13.59 -20.05
C ILE A 56 4.21 14.61 -20.95
N ARG A 57 5.48 14.41 -21.23
CA ARG A 57 6.23 15.08 -22.28
C ARG A 57 6.67 14.06 -23.31
N LEU A 58 6.32 14.30 -24.57
CA LEU A 58 6.71 13.52 -25.72
C LEU A 58 7.64 14.35 -26.61
N ASP A 59 8.89 13.90 -26.78
CA ASP A 59 9.86 14.49 -27.68
C ASP A 59 10.05 13.56 -28.90
N LEU A 60 9.87 14.09 -30.11
CA LEU A 60 10.01 13.37 -31.37
C LEU A 60 11.08 14.03 -32.23
N THR A 61 12.10 13.26 -32.63
CA THR A 61 13.16 13.73 -33.52
C THR A 61 13.19 12.86 -34.79
N PRO A 62 12.45 13.23 -35.84
CA PRO A 62 12.50 12.53 -37.11
C PRO A 62 13.84 12.76 -37.81
N TYR A 63 14.37 11.72 -38.45
CA TYR A 63 15.57 11.78 -39.30
C TYR A 63 15.17 11.66 -40.79
N HIS A 64 13.94 12.00 -41.12
CA HIS A 64 13.36 11.99 -42.46
C HIS A 64 12.37 13.15 -42.64
N SER A 65 12.15 13.58 -43.87
CA SER A 65 11.04 14.46 -44.20
C SER A 65 9.78 13.65 -44.39
N GLY A 66 8.63 14.27 -44.14
CA GLY A 66 7.32 13.67 -44.36
C GLY A 66 6.27 14.14 -43.35
N ARG A 67 5.05 13.64 -43.51
CA ARG A 67 3.97 13.99 -42.59
C ARG A 67 4.03 13.12 -41.33
N MET A 68 4.04 13.76 -40.17
CA MET A 68 3.90 13.12 -38.86
C MET A 68 2.51 13.39 -38.28
N ARG A 69 2.08 12.47 -37.43
CA ARG A 69 0.81 12.57 -36.71
C ARG A 69 1.01 12.15 -35.26
N VAL A 70 0.56 13.00 -34.34
CA VAL A 70 0.60 12.76 -32.90
C VAL A 70 -0.80 12.83 -32.34
N ARG A 71 -1.20 11.84 -31.59
CA ARG A 71 -2.53 11.77 -30.96
C ARG A 71 -2.43 11.71 -29.47
N PHE A 72 -3.21 12.53 -28.80
CA PHE A 72 -3.46 12.48 -27.36
C PHE A 72 -4.92 12.18 -27.10
N ALA A 73 -5.21 11.40 -26.06
CA ALA A 73 -6.56 11.04 -25.70
C ALA A 73 -6.74 10.93 -24.19
N LEU A 74 -7.91 11.33 -23.70
CA LEU A 74 -8.49 10.83 -22.46
C LEU A 74 -9.38 9.65 -22.81
N VAL A 75 -9.18 8.52 -22.15
CA VAL A 75 -9.93 7.29 -22.37
C VAL A 75 -10.59 6.90 -21.05
N GLY A 76 -11.91 6.87 -21.00
CA GLY A 76 -12.67 6.57 -19.79
C GLY A 76 -12.83 5.08 -19.51
N ARG A 77 -12.50 4.25 -20.50
CA ARG A 77 -12.54 2.79 -20.40
C ARG A 77 -11.26 2.23 -21.00
N PRO A 78 -10.27 1.89 -20.18
CA PRO A 78 -9.11 1.19 -20.70
C PRO A 78 -9.53 -0.19 -21.24
N PRO A 79 -8.83 -0.72 -22.26
CA PRO A 79 -9.06 -2.08 -22.73
C PRO A 79 -8.88 -3.06 -21.54
N PRO A 80 -9.68 -4.13 -21.49
CA PRO A 80 -9.61 -5.11 -20.39
C PRO A 80 -8.19 -5.69 -20.35
N ARG A 81 -7.53 -5.56 -19.20
CA ARG A 81 -6.31 -6.29 -18.91
C ARG A 81 -6.71 -7.58 -18.23
N ARG A 82 -6.34 -8.71 -18.78
CA ARG A 82 -6.47 -9.99 -18.09
C ARG A 82 -5.44 -10.01 -16.96
N LEU A 83 -5.91 -10.05 -15.71
CA LEU A 83 -5.07 -10.42 -14.58
C LEU A 83 -5.01 -11.95 -14.51
N PRO A 84 -3.84 -12.57 -14.27
CA PRO A 84 -3.76 -14.01 -14.10
C PRO A 84 -4.58 -14.44 -12.87
N LEU A 85 -5.56 -15.27 -13.07
CA LEU A 85 -6.48 -15.78 -12.03
C LEU A 85 -5.96 -17.04 -11.35
N ALA A 86 -4.66 -17.21 -11.25
CA ALA A 86 -4.07 -18.45 -10.71
C ALA A 86 -4.47 -18.77 -9.25
N THR A 87 -5.08 -17.81 -8.54
CA THR A 87 -5.30 -17.91 -7.09
C THR A 87 -6.77 -18.01 -6.66
N LEU A 88 -7.75 -18.02 -7.58
CA LEU A 88 -9.15 -18.01 -7.20
C LEU A 88 -9.76 -19.42 -7.20
N PRO A 89 -10.51 -19.79 -6.13
CA PRO A 89 -11.17 -21.09 -6.08
C PRO A 89 -12.16 -21.25 -7.24
N ARG A 90 -12.04 -22.32 -8.00
CA ARG A 90 -12.98 -22.69 -9.06
C ARG A 90 -14.34 -23.19 -8.53
N ALA A 91 -14.61 -23.05 -7.24
CA ALA A 91 -15.66 -23.81 -6.55
C ALA A 91 -17.02 -23.11 -6.46
N ASP A 92 -17.14 -21.81 -6.80
CA ASP A 92 -18.44 -21.12 -6.78
C ASP A 92 -19.09 -21.16 -8.16
N PRO A 93 -20.23 -21.89 -8.35
CA PRO A 93 -20.94 -21.94 -9.63
C PRO A 93 -21.53 -20.59 -10.07
N ALA A 94 -21.64 -19.61 -9.18
CA ALA A 94 -22.04 -18.24 -9.50
C ALA A 94 -20.85 -17.37 -9.97
N TRP A 95 -19.62 -17.86 -9.80
CA TRP A 95 -18.40 -17.16 -10.15
C TRP A 95 -18.21 -17.08 -11.67
N ARG A 96 -18.10 -15.87 -12.17
CA ARG A 96 -17.77 -15.63 -13.57
C ARG A 96 -16.40 -14.96 -13.66
N PRO A 97 -15.49 -15.44 -14.53
CA PRO A 97 -14.24 -14.75 -14.80
C PRO A 97 -14.43 -13.27 -15.16
N ALA A 98 -15.58 -12.94 -15.77
CA ALA A 98 -15.95 -11.56 -16.09
C ALA A 98 -16.19 -10.67 -14.87
N ASP A 99 -16.52 -11.23 -13.71
CA ASP A 99 -16.83 -10.48 -12.50
C ASP A 99 -15.53 -9.98 -11.80
N ILE A 100 -14.40 -10.60 -12.12
CA ILE A 100 -13.06 -10.23 -11.63
C ILE A 100 -12.31 -9.36 -12.63
N TRP A 101 -12.75 -9.37 -13.88
CA TRP A 101 -12.15 -8.62 -14.96
C TRP A 101 -12.94 -7.34 -15.20
N TYR A 102 -12.36 -6.23 -14.86
CA TYR A 102 -12.93 -4.92 -14.82
C TYR A 102 -13.03 -4.16 -16.10
N PRO A 103 -13.59 -4.60 -17.19
CA PRO A 103 -13.74 -3.70 -18.30
C PRO A 103 -14.99 -2.83 -18.25
N GLY A 104 -15.78 -2.89 -17.22
CA GLY A 104 -17.08 -2.28 -17.32
C GLY A 104 -17.61 -1.48 -16.12
N HIS A 105 -16.77 -1.26 -15.11
CA HIS A 105 -17.24 -0.57 -13.90
C HIS A 105 -17.40 0.93 -14.03
N MET A 106 -16.76 1.56 -15.01
CA MET A 106 -16.86 3.00 -15.25
C MET A 106 -17.70 3.28 -16.49
N VAL A 107 -18.73 4.09 -16.35
CA VAL A 107 -19.57 4.57 -17.45
C VAL A 107 -19.21 6.01 -17.76
N VAL A 108 -18.76 6.28 -18.97
CA VAL A 108 -18.50 7.64 -19.45
C VAL A 108 -19.82 8.40 -19.58
N ARG A 109 -19.91 9.54 -18.90
CA ARG A 109 -21.11 10.40 -18.87
C ARG A 109 -21.00 11.56 -19.83
N THR A 110 -19.87 12.27 -19.79
CA THR A 110 -19.66 13.43 -20.65
C THR A 110 -18.27 13.39 -21.25
N ARG A 111 -18.11 14.01 -22.38
CA ARG A 111 -16.85 14.27 -23.07
C ARG A 111 -16.91 15.60 -23.79
N ALA A 112 -15.82 16.33 -23.73
CA ALA A 112 -15.69 17.61 -24.37
C ALA A 112 -14.29 17.78 -24.94
N VAL A 113 -14.21 18.50 -26.05
CA VAL A 113 -12.94 18.89 -26.65
C VAL A 113 -13.09 20.35 -27.09
N SER A 114 -12.09 21.16 -26.78
CA SER A 114 -11.97 22.53 -27.26
C SER A 114 -10.55 22.79 -27.73
N ARG A 115 -10.38 23.81 -28.58
CA ARG A 115 -9.10 24.20 -29.13
C ARG A 115 -8.98 25.71 -29.17
N THR A 116 -7.80 26.24 -28.82
CA THR A 116 -7.48 27.65 -28.94
C THR A 116 -6.00 27.77 -29.30
N GLY A 117 -5.68 28.35 -30.49
CA GLY A 117 -4.29 28.48 -30.92
C GLY A 117 -3.51 27.16 -30.97
N GLY A 118 -2.34 27.12 -30.38
CA GLY A 118 -1.43 25.95 -30.25
C GLY A 118 -1.76 25.02 -29.10
N GLN A 119 -3.00 25.02 -28.60
CA GLN A 119 -3.42 24.26 -27.42
C GLN A 119 -4.77 23.58 -27.63
N ALA A 120 -4.95 22.39 -27.07
CA ALA A 120 -6.25 21.74 -26.98
C ALA A 120 -6.56 21.39 -25.52
N ARG A 121 -7.85 21.34 -25.19
CA ARG A 121 -8.36 20.88 -23.92
C ARG A 121 -9.29 19.70 -24.15
N LEU A 122 -9.06 18.65 -23.41
CA LEU A 122 -9.91 17.47 -23.37
C LEU A 122 -10.56 17.38 -21.99
N ALA A 123 -11.81 16.96 -21.92
CA ALA A 123 -12.47 16.67 -20.65
C ALA A 123 -13.36 15.43 -20.80
N LEU A 124 -13.41 14.65 -19.72
CA LEU A 124 -14.20 13.43 -19.64
C LEU A 124 -14.70 13.27 -18.21
N THR A 125 -15.99 12.90 -18.07
CA THR A 125 -16.50 12.46 -16.77
C THR A 125 -17.02 11.05 -16.88
N SER A 126 -16.84 10.27 -15.80
CA SER A 126 -17.33 8.91 -15.68
C SER A 126 -17.88 8.65 -14.28
N THR A 127 -18.75 7.66 -14.17
CA THR A 127 -19.29 7.19 -12.90
C THR A 127 -19.10 5.69 -12.78
N PRO A 128 -18.74 5.15 -11.60
CA PRO A 128 -18.79 3.72 -11.38
C PRO A 128 -20.23 3.20 -11.50
N VAL A 129 -20.38 1.97 -11.98
CA VAL A 129 -21.68 1.30 -12.05
C VAL A 129 -22.25 1.17 -10.63
N GLY A 130 -23.53 1.51 -10.45
CA GLY A 130 -24.21 1.44 -9.15
C GLY A 130 -23.80 2.51 -8.14
N ARG A 131 -23.00 3.53 -8.53
CA ARG A 131 -22.54 4.61 -7.66
C ARG A 131 -22.93 5.98 -8.22
N THR A 132 -23.04 6.95 -7.34
CA THR A 132 -23.29 8.37 -7.69
C THR A 132 -22.00 9.19 -7.80
N LEU A 133 -20.86 8.63 -7.43
CA LEU A 133 -19.56 9.28 -7.53
C LEU A 133 -19.26 9.67 -8.98
N VAL A 134 -18.81 10.89 -9.19
CA VAL A 134 -18.37 11.39 -10.51
C VAL A 134 -16.85 11.55 -10.49
N LEU A 135 -16.16 10.76 -11.31
CA LEU A 135 -14.76 10.97 -11.61
C LEU A 135 -14.63 11.88 -12.83
N ALA A 136 -13.96 13.00 -12.67
CA ALA A 136 -13.63 13.92 -13.75
C ALA A 136 -12.16 13.83 -14.13
N GLN A 137 -11.90 13.88 -15.43
CA GLN A 137 -10.58 13.95 -16.02
C GLN A 137 -10.56 15.15 -16.96
N ALA A 138 -9.54 16.00 -16.88
CA ALA A 138 -9.32 17.05 -17.85
C ALA A 138 -7.84 17.11 -18.23
N ALA A 139 -7.56 17.40 -19.50
CA ALA A 139 -6.18 17.54 -19.98
C ALA A 139 -6.01 18.82 -20.78
N SER A 140 -4.87 19.49 -20.57
CA SER A 140 -4.34 20.52 -21.44
C SER A 140 -3.20 19.92 -22.26
N ILE A 141 -3.29 20.03 -23.58
CA ILE A 141 -2.29 19.54 -24.51
C ILE A 141 -1.71 20.73 -25.27
N THR A 142 -0.38 20.87 -25.24
CA THR A 142 0.35 21.91 -25.95
C THR A 142 1.33 21.30 -26.95
N TRP A 143 1.55 22.00 -28.04
CA TRP A 143 2.51 21.64 -29.10
C TRP A 143 3.29 22.85 -29.59
N PRO A 144 4.44 22.64 -30.28
CA PRO A 144 5.28 23.75 -30.74
C PRO A 144 4.52 24.71 -31.64
N VAL A 145 4.73 26.01 -31.47
CA VAL A 145 4.22 27.04 -32.36
C VAL A 145 4.94 26.95 -33.71
N GLY A 146 4.24 27.19 -34.81
CA GLY A 146 4.82 27.21 -36.17
C GLY A 146 5.17 25.83 -36.73
N LEU A 147 4.41 24.79 -36.37
CA LEU A 147 4.55 23.47 -36.99
C LEU A 147 4.22 23.56 -38.49
N PRO A 148 5.11 23.12 -39.41
CA PRO A 148 4.91 23.23 -40.85
C PRO A 148 3.66 22.47 -41.31
N GLY A 149 2.77 23.15 -42.02
CA GLY A 149 1.53 22.55 -42.55
C GLY A 149 0.65 21.89 -41.51
N ALA A 150 0.60 22.46 -40.31
CA ALA A 150 -0.12 21.87 -39.18
C ALA A 150 -1.64 21.77 -39.48
N ALA A 151 -2.18 20.57 -39.25
CA ALA A 151 -3.62 20.35 -39.23
C ALA A 151 -3.98 19.67 -37.90
N VAL A 152 -4.98 20.22 -37.22
CA VAL A 152 -5.41 19.72 -35.91
C VAL A 152 -6.84 19.25 -35.99
N GLN A 153 -7.09 18.01 -35.63
CA GLN A 153 -8.42 17.40 -35.55
C GLN A 153 -8.76 17.09 -34.11
N THR A 154 -9.97 17.37 -33.71
CA THR A 154 -10.49 17.05 -32.39
C THR A 154 -11.70 16.16 -32.53
N ARG A 155 -11.82 15.13 -31.67
CA ARG A 155 -12.95 14.20 -31.70
C ARG A 155 -13.38 13.83 -30.29
N ALA A 156 -14.68 13.77 -30.08
CA ALA A 156 -15.29 13.18 -28.90
C ALA A 156 -16.07 11.94 -29.40
N VAL A 157 -15.51 10.75 -29.21
CA VAL A 157 -16.03 9.50 -29.76
C VAL A 157 -16.14 8.43 -28.71
N ALA A 158 -17.23 7.67 -28.74
CA ALA A 158 -17.50 6.59 -27.80
C ALA A 158 -17.12 6.97 -26.34
N GLU A 159 -16.08 6.41 -25.79
CA GLU A 159 -15.64 6.62 -24.41
C GLU A 159 -14.35 7.45 -24.32
N SER A 160 -14.06 8.26 -25.33
CA SER A 160 -12.81 9.00 -25.45
C SER A 160 -13.00 10.43 -25.91
N ALA A 161 -12.12 11.31 -25.43
CA ALA A 161 -11.91 12.65 -25.99
C ALA A 161 -10.47 12.70 -26.52
N LEU A 162 -10.28 13.10 -27.77
CA LEU A 162 -8.95 13.06 -28.39
C LEU A 162 -8.65 14.30 -29.24
N VAL A 163 -7.37 14.61 -29.38
CA VAL A 163 -6.82 15.58 -30.32
C VAL A 163 -5.71 14.90 -31.13
N GLU A 164 -5.70 15.16 -32.41
CA GLU A 164 -4.67 14.70 -33.33
C GLU A 164 -4.03 15.91 -34.02
N VAL A 165 -2.71 16.01 -33.89
CA VAL A 165 -1.89 17.05 -34.53
C VAL A 165 -1.08 16.40 -35.63
N SER A 166 -1.26 16.82 -36.88
CA SER A 166 -0.46 16.38 -38.01
C SER A 166 0.32 17.54 -38.60
N PHE A 167 1.58 17.32 -38.96
CA PHE A 167 2.50 18.36 -39.45
C PHE A 167 3.59 17.78 -40.35
N GLY A 168 4.24 18.65 -41.12
CA GLY A 168 5.45 18.28 -41.88
C GLY A 168 6.66 18.15 -40.99
N ALA A 169 7.35 17.03 -41.09
CA ALA A 169 8.56 16.77 -40.30
C ALA A 169 9.81 17.27 -41.05
N GLU A 170 10.69 17.96 -40.33
CA GLU A 170 12.02 18.37 -40.76
C GLU A 170 13.07 17.45 -40.15
N PRO A 171 13.99 16.87 -40.96
CA PRO A 171 15.01 15.94 -40.44
C PRO A 171 15.89 16.59 -39.35
N GLY A 172 16.07 15.89 -38.21
CA GLY A 172 16.90 16.35 -37.11
C GLY A 172 16.25 17.36 -36.16
N ARG A 173 15.11 17.91 -36.50
CA ARG A 173 14.36 18.84 -35.63
C ARG A 173 13.57 18.07 -34.58
N THR A 174 13.71 18.44 -33.30
CA THR A 174 12.94 17.87 -32.20
C THR A 174 11.64 18.64 -31.98
N TYR A 175 10.53 17.93 -31.92
CA TYR A 175 9.19 18.43 -31.65
C TYR A 175 8.74 17.93 -30.29
N SER A 176 8.46 18.87 -29.35
CA SER A 176 8.04 18.56 -27.99
C SER A 176 6.55 18.80 -27.80
N PHE A 177 5.84 17.80 -27.32
CA PHE A 177 4.42 17.86 -26.99
C PHE A 177 4.28 17.61 -25.49
N ILE A 178 3.37 18.35 -24.85
CA ILE A 178 3.13 18.22 -23.40
C ILE A 178 1.64 18.00 -23.18
N GLN A 179 1.32 17.02 -22.34
CA GLN A 179 -0.01 16.82 -21.79
C GLN A 179 0.07 16.94 -20.29
N THR A 180 -0.69 17.86 -19.71
CA THR A 180 -0.98 17.92 -18.28
C THR A 180 -2.40 17.43 -18.05
N THR A 181 -2.60 16.55 -17.08
CA THR A 181 -3.91 15.94 -16.83
C THR A 181 -4.24 16.07 -15.35
N ALA A 182 -5.45 16.55 -15.07
CA ALA A 182 -6.03 16.57 -13.74
C ALA A 182 -7.10 15.47 -13.61
N PHE A 183 -7.12 14.82 -12.44
CA PHE A 183 -8.10 13.81 -12.04
C PHE A 183 -8.70 14.20 -10.72
N THR A 184 -10.03 14.28 -10.61
CA THR A 184 -10.68 14.55 -9.32
C THR A 184 -12.07 13.91 -9.25
N ALA A 185 -12.44 13.52 -8.03
CA ALA A 185 -13.80 13.14 -7.70
C ALA A 185 -14.41 14.10 -6.64
N ASP A 186 -13.64 15.12 -6.25
CA ASP A 186 -13.94 16.00 -5.15
C ASP A 186 -14.86 17.16 -5.51
N GLY A 187 -15.61 17.61 -4.53
CA GLY A 187 -16.43 18.80 -4.58
C GLY A 187 -17.78 18.62 -5.30
N LYS A 188 -18.53 19.73 -5.40
CA LYS A 188 -19.87 19.75 -6.03
C LYS A 188 -19.82 19.66 -7.54
N ASP A 189 -18.73 20.11 -8.16
CA ASP A 189 -18.51 20.06 -9.61
C ASP A 189 -17.08 19.61 -9.92
N PRO A 190 -16.80 18.30 -9.85
CA PRO A 190 -15.46 17.76 -10.13
C PRO A 190 -14.99 18.06 -11.55
N ARG A 191 -15.92 18.22 -12.53
CA ARG A 191 -15.57 18.59 -13.90
C ARG A 191 -14.96 19.99 -13.98
N ALA A 192 -15.57 20.95 -13.32
CA ALA A 192 -15.04 22.32 -13.29
C ALA A 192 -13.71 22.39 -12.55
N VAL A 193 -13.56 21.62 -11.46
CA VAL A 193 -12.28 21.51 -10.72
C VAL A 193 -11.18 20.97 -11.61
N ALA A 194 -11.36 19.78 -12.18
CA ALA A 194 -10.38 19.15 -13.07
C ALA A 194 -10.03 20.07 -14.26
N GLY A 195 -11.02 20.77 -14.82
CA GLY A 195 -10.80 21.70 -15.93
C GLY A 195 -9.88 22.86 -15.57
N ARG A 196 -10.11 23.52 -14.43
CA ARG A 196 -9.27 24.62 -13.95
C ARG A 196 -7.85 24.16 -13.59
N GLU A 197 -7.72 23.02 -12.91
CA GLU A 197 -6.41 22.47 -12.53
C GLU A 197 -5.58 22.07 -13.76
N ALA A 198 -6.17 21.40 -14.75
CA ALA A 198 -5.48 21.03 -15.97
C ALA A 198 -5.05 22.28 -16.79
N GLU A 199 -5.88 23.32 -16.80
CA GLU A 199 -5.57 24.58 -17.47
C GLU A 199 -4.42 25.32 -16.75
N ALA A 200 -4.50 25.47 -15.45
CA ALA A 200 -3.46 26.11 -14.64
C ALA A 200 -2.11 25.36 -14.76
N ALA A 201 -2.14 24.02 -14.71
CA ALA A 201 -0.96 23.19 -14.92
C ALA A 201 -0.40 23.32 -16.35
N GLY A 202 -1.26 23.40 -17.35
CA GLY A 202 -0.86 23.64 -18.75
C GLY A 202 -0.14 24.99 -18.93
N ALA A 203 -0.61 26.03 -18.24
CA ALA A 203 0.00 27.37 -18.27
C ALA A 203 1.39 27.40 -17.61
N ARG A 204 1.59 26.65 -16.52
CA ARG A 204 2.88 26.51 -15.83
C ARG A 204 3.90 25.73 -16.67
N GLY A 205 3.45 24.75 -17.43
CA GLY A 205 4.26 23.96 -18.32
C GLY A 205 5.14 22.91 -17.62
N TRP A 206 5.78 22.07 -18.44
CA TRP A 206 6.55 20.92 -17.98
C TRP A 206 7.68 21.26 -16.99
N GLY A 207 8.43 22.34 -17.24
CA GLY A 207 9.64 22.66 -16.47
C GLY A 207 9.32 22.95 -15.00
N GLU A 208 8.33 23.78 -14.76
CA GLU A 208 7.88 24.14 -13.40
C GLU A 208 7.28 22.94 -12.69
N LEU A 209 6.35 22.24 -13.32
CA LEU A 209 5.71 21.06 -12.74
C LEU A 209 6.71 19.95 -12.39
N ALA A 210 7.69 19.69 -13.27
CA ALA A 210 8.72 18.68 -13.02
C ALA A 210 9.65 19.09 -11.86
N THR A 211 9.96 20.38 -11.73
CA THR A 211 10.77 20.91 -10.62
C THR A 211 10.03 20.77 -9.30
N GLU A 212 8.77 21.14 -9.23
CA GLU A 212 7.96 20.99 -8.02
C GLU A 212 7.79 19.54 -7.60
N ASN A 213 7.53 18.64 -8.57
CA ASN A 213 7.46 17.21 -8.32
C ASN A 213 8.79 16.69 -7.75
N ALA A 214 9.93 17.09 -8.34
CA ALA A 214 11.26 16.70 -7.86
C ALA A 214 11.54 17.22 -6.44
N LEU A 215 11.16 18.46 -6.13
CA LEU A 215 11.28 19.03 -4.78
C LEU A 215 10.40 18.29 -3.76
N ALA A 216 9.16 17.96 -4.12
CA ALA A 216 8.27 17.20 -3.24
C ALA A 216 8.84 15.79 -2.94
N TRP A 217 9.38 15.09 -3.94
CA TRP A 217 10.07 13.83 -3.72
C TRP A 217 11.36 14.00 -2.90
N SER A 218 12.14 15.06 -3.13
CA SER A 218 13.36 15.34 -2.35
C SER A 218 13.07 15.45 -0.86
N ARG A 219 11.97 16.09 -0.47
CA ARG A 219 11.52 16.17 0.94
C ARG A 219 11.20 14.79 1.51
N ARG A 220 10.60 13.88 0.70
CA ARG A 220 10.35 12.49 1.16
C ARG A 220 11.66 11.74 1.38
N TRP A 221 12.65 11.93 0.53
CA TRP A 221 13.96 11.30 0.64
C TRP A 221 14.89 11.92 1.70
N GLU A 222 14.45 12.95 2.43
CA GLU A 222 15.13 13.38 3.66
C GLU A 222 15.13 12.26 4.72
N THR A 223 14.13 11.39 4.68
CA THR A 223 14.08 10.13 5.43
C THR A 223 14.45 8.99 4.50
N ASP A 224 15.51 8.26 4.82
CA ASP A 224 16.05 7.17 4.00
C ASP A 224 16.49 5.99 4.87
N ILE A 225 16.62 4.83 4.26
CA ILE A 225 17.17 3.62 4.86
C ILE A 225 18.40 3.24 4.06
N GLU A 226 19.59 3.39 4.67
CA GLU A 226 20.86 3.13 4.03
C GLU A 226 21.42 1.76 4.49
N VAL A 227 21.68 0.90 3.52
CA VAL A 227 22.29 -0.42 3.71
C VAL A 227 23.67 -0.42 3.11
N HIS A 228 24.71 -0.60 3.92
CA HIS A 228 26.10 -0.69 3.48
C HIS A 228 26.58 -2.15 3.48
N GLY A 229 27.39 -2.53 2.51
CA GLY A 229 27.91 -3.89 2.35
C GLY A 229 27.11 -4.72 1.32
N ASP A 230 25.81 -4.46 1.16
CA ASP A 230 24.96 -5.13 0.16
C ASP A 230 24.21 -4.11 -0.73
N THR A 231 24.77 -3.81 -1.88
CA THR A 231 24.20 -2.84 -2.83
C THR A 231 22.92 -3.36 -3.50
N ALA A 232 22.74 -4.66 -3.63
CA ALA A 232 21.52 -5.25 -4.17
C ALA A 232 20.38 -5.07 -3.18
N LEU A 233 20.60 -5.38 -1.91
CA LEU A 233 19.64 -5.15 -0.83
C LEU A 233 19.30 -3.67 -0.69
N GLN A 234 20.30 -2.76 -0.80
CA GLN A 234 20.05 -1.31 -0.76
C GLN A 234 19.06 -0.87 -1.84
N ARG A 235 19.20 -1.40 -3.07
CA ARG A 235 18.28 -1.07 -4.17
C ARG A 235 16.87 -1.58 -3.89
N VAL A 236 16.74 -2.78 -3.33
CA VAL A 236 15.46 -3.39 -2.95
C VAL A 236 14.79 -2.56 -1.86
N VAL A 237 15.49 -2.22 -0.79
CA VAL A 237 14.97 -1.39 0.32
C VAL A 237 14.42 -0.05 -0.21
N ARG A 238 15.19 0.65 -1.04
CA ARG A 238 14.74 1.93 -1.60
C ARG A 238 13.60 1.79 -2.59
N SER A 239 13.53 0.71 -3.38
CA SER A 239 12.39 0.48 -4.26
C SER A 239 11.11 0.22 -3.47
N MET A 240 11.18 -0.54 -2.39
CA MET A 240 10.03 -0.81 -1.52
C MET A 240 9.52 0.46 -0.83
N LEU A 241 10.43 1.27 -0.29
CA LEU A 241 10.07 2.57 0.30
C LEU A 241 9.45 3.50 -0.75
N PHE A 242 10.01 3.56 -1.97
CA PHE A 242 9.47 4.34 -3.07
C PHE A 242 8.05 3.92 -3.45
N TYR A 243 7.81 2.63 -3.64
CA TYR A 243 6.49 2.13 -4.04
C TYR A 243 5.43 2.32 -2.95
N LEU A 244 5.83 2.16 -1.70
CA LEU A 244 4.94 2.44 -0.57
C LEU A 244 4.55 3.93 -0.52
N LEU A 245 5.53 4.82 -0.66
CA LEU A 245 5.28 6.28 -0.72
C LEU A 245 4.50 6.71 -1.98
N ALA A 246 4.71 6.04 -3.11
CA ALA A 246 3.97 6.32 -4.34
C ALA A 246 2.48 5.89 -4.25
N SER A 247 2.15 5.01 -3.31
CA SER A 247 0.78 4.49 -3.11
C SER A 247 -0.02 5.24 -2.05
N ALA A 248 0.59 6.22 -1.38
CA ALA A 248 -0.02 6.97 -0.29
C ALA A 248 0.30 8.46 -0.37
N ALA A 249 -0.61 9.27 0.15
CA ALA A 249 -0.40 10.71 0.27
C ALA A 249 -0.86 11.21 1.65
N GLU A 250 -0.17 12.24 2.13
CA GLU A 250 -0.52 12.95 3.34
C GLU A 250 -1.88 13.66 3.23
N GLY A 251 -2.63 13.73 4.32
CA GLY A 251 -3.86 14.50 4.44
C GLY A 251 -5.08 13.93 3.70
N THR A 252 -4.95 12.78 3.02
CA THR A 252 -6.06 12.19 2.26
C THR A 252 -7.11 11.51 3.13
N GLY A 253 -6.74 11.02 4.31
CA GLY A 253 -7.59 10.18 5.13
C GLY A 253 -8.03 8.90 4.41
N LEU A 254 -7.18 8.35 3.56
CA LEU A 254 -7.39 7.09 2.82
C LEU A 254 -6.35 6.05 3.27
N GLY A 255 -6.77 4.78 3.28
CA GLY A 255 -5.87 3.63 3.44
C GLY A 255 -5.14 3.31 2.13
N ILE A 256 -4.21 2.37 2.20
CA ILE A 256 -3.46 1.87 1.03
C ILE A 256 -3.99 0.48 0.68
N PRO A 257 -4.47 0.25 -0.56
CA PRO A 257 -4.83 -1.09 -1.02
C PRO A 257 -3.61 -2.01 -1.11
N PRO A 258 -3.77 -3.36 -1.07
CA PRO A 258 -2.64 -4.29 -1.16
C PRO A 258 -1.75 -4.10 -2.40
N MET A 259 -2.35 -3.74 -3.55
CA MET A 259 -1.64 -3.47 -4.80
C MET A 259 -1.34 -1.97 -5.03
N GLY A 260 -1.51 -1.13 -4.02
CA GLY A 260 -1.37 0.32 -4.15
C GLY A 260 -2.25 0.87 -5.28
N LEU A 261 -1.68 1.77 -6.08
CA LEU A 261 -2.36 2.37 -7.25
C LEU A 261 -1.92 1.75 -8.58
N SER A 262 -1.15 0.66 -8.56
CA SER A 262 -0.48 0.12 -9.76
C SER A 262 -1.32 -0.87 -10.54
N SER A 263 -2.33 -1.48 -9.92
CA SER A 263 -3.24 -2.43 -10.59
C SER A 263 -4.64 -2.38 -9.98
N ALA A 264 -5.59 -3.05 -10.63
CA ALA A 264 -6.94 -3.26 -10.13
C ALA A 264 -7.05 -4.49 -9.20
N GLY A 265 -5.93 -5.08 -8.80
CA GLY A 265 -5.91 -6.19 -7.85
C GLY A 265 -6.56 -5.79 -6.53
N TYR A 266 -7.33 -6.69 -5.96
CA TYR A 266 -8.15 -6.45 -4.76
C TYR A 266 -9.08 -5.23 -4.88
N TYR A 267 -9.43 -4.86 -6.09
CA TYR A 267 -10.40 -3.80 -6.41
C TYR A 267 -10.06 -2.40 -5.87
N GLY A 268 -8.87 -2.22 -5.31
CA GLY A 268 -8.49 -1.02 -4.57
C GLY A 268 -9.13 -0.94 -3.20
N HIS A 269 -9.69 -2.04 -2.68
CA HIS A 269 -10.25 -2.12 -1.35
C HIS A 269 -9.15 -2.08 -0.28
N ILE A 270 -9.53 -1.63 0.91
CA ILE A 270 -8.63 -1.50 2.05
C ILE A 270 -8.85 -2.66 3.01
N PHE A 271 -7.79 -3.40 3.28
CA PHE A 271 -7.70 -4.53 4.19
C PHE A 271 -6.90 -4.16 5.45
N TRP A 272 -6.67 -5.12 6.34
CA TRP A 272 -5.74 -5.02 7.47
C TRP A 272 -4.29 -4.79 7.04
N ASP A 273 -3.96 -5.07 5.78
CA ASP A 273 -2.68 -4.77 5.11
C ASP A 273 -2.21 -3.34 5.35
N SER A 274 -3.18 -2.41 5.26
CA SER A 274 -2.93 -1.00 5.51
C SER A 274 -2.47 -0.74 6.94
N ASP A 275 -3.08 -1.41 7.91
CA ASP A 275 -2.89 -1.16 9.34
C ASP A 275 -1.69 -1.93 9.92
N THR A 276 -1.56 -3.23 9.59
CA THR A 276 -0.56 -4.13 10.19
C THR A 276 0.75 -4.16 9.42
N TRP A 277 0.70 -4.02 8.09
CA TRP A 277 1.87 -4.22 7.23
C TRP A 277 2.49 -2.90 6.75
N MET A 278 1.69 -2.00 6.20
CA MET A 278 2.17 -0.77 5.56
C MET A 278 2.30 0.40 6.53
N PHE A 279 1.44 0.47 7.54
CA PHE A 279 1.41 1.56 8.52
C PHE A 279 2.68 1.64 9.39
N PRO A 280 3.20 0.57 10.03
CA PRO A 280 4.30 0.69 10.98
C PRO A 280 5.59 1.28 10.39
N PRO A 281 6.07 0.88 9.19
CA PRO A 281 7.24 1.51 8.58
C PRO A 281 6.98 2.97 8.19
N LEU A 282 5.78 3.31 7.70
CA LEU A 282 5.40 4.69 7.41
C LEU A 282 5.35 5.54 8.68
N LEU A 283 4.85 5.01 9.79
CA LEU A 283 4.73 5.74 11.04
C LEU A 283 6.07 6.30 11.52
N VAL A 284 7.14 5.52 11.43
CA VAL A 284 8.46 5.95 11.89
C VAL A 284 9.26 6.72 10.84
N THR A 285 8.94 6.55 9.57
CA THR A 285 9.62 7.26 8.47
C THR A 285 8.86 8.52 8.03
N HIS A 286 7.56 8.40 7.78
CA HIS A 286 6.68 9.43 7.21
C HIS A 286 5.36 9.52 7.99
N PRO A 287 5.37 10.02 9.23
CA PRO A 287 4.20 10.01 10.11
C PRO A 287 3.01 10.82 9.58
N ASP A 288 3.25 11.82 8.74
CA ASP A 288 2.23 12.59 8.03
C ASP A 288 1.46 11.75 7.00
N VAL A 289 2.14 10.83 6.32
CA VAL A 289 1.51 9.84 5.43
C VAL A 289 0.78 8.78 6.26
N ALA A 290 1.42 8.24 7.30
CA ALA A 290 0.83 7.26 8.20
C ALA A 290 -0.46 7.78 8.87
N HIS A 291 -0.52 9.08 9.20
CA HIS A 291 -1.73 9.71 9.72
C HIS A 291 -2.95 9.48 8.82
N SER A 292 -2.79 9.50 7.50
CA SER A 292 -3.91 9.27 6.57
C SER A 292 -4.55 7.89 6.76
N LEU A 293 -3.75 6.85 7.10
CA LEU A 293 -4.24 5.49 7.29
C LEU A 293 -5.11 5.38 8.56
N VAL A 294 -4.62 5.91 9.69
CA VAL A 294 -5.40 5.90 10.94
C VAL A 294 -6.61 6.83 10.87
N ALA A 295 -6.50 7.95 10.16
CA ALA A 295 -7.61 8.86 9.90
C ALA A 295 -8.70 8.20 9.01
N PHE A 296 -8.34 7.32 8.08
CA PHE A 296 -9.31 6.51 7.33
C PHE A 296 -10.20 5.69 8.27
N ARG A 297 -9.60 4.96 9.21
CA ARG A 297 -10.35 4.14 10.18
C ARG A 297 -11.22 5.01 11.10
N ARG A 298 -10.73 6.18 11.52
CA ARG A 298 -11.53 7.12 12.31
C ARG A 298 -12.73 7.67 11.53
N ARG A 299 -12.50 8.07 10.28
CA ARG A 299 -13.55 8.61 9.39
C ARG A 299 -14.63 7.57 9.07
N THR A 300 -14.28 6.31 9.00
CA THR A 300 -15.17 5.19 8.64
C THR A 300 -15.76 4.47 9.87
N LEU A 301 -15.56 4.99 11.08
CA LEU A 301 -16.04 4.38 12.33
C LEU A 301 -17.56 4.19 12.36
N ASP A 302 -18.36 5.11 11.81
CA ASP A 302 -19.82 4.98 11.79
C ASP A 302 -20.28 3.87 10.83
N ALA A 303 -19.57 3.64 9.73
CA ALA A 303 -19.79 2.49 8.86
C ALA A 303 -19.48 1.17 9.59
N ALA A 304 -18.37 1.12 10.34
CA ALA A 304 -18.02 -0.04 11.15
C ALA A 304 -19.05 -0.32 12.27
N ARG A 305 -19.60 0.71 12.90
CA ARG A 305 -20.71 0.56 13.84
C ARG A 305 -21.97 0.01 13.19
N ALA A 306 -22.28 0.48 11.97
CA ALA A 306 -23.40 -0.04 11.21
C ALA A 306 -23.20 -1.52 10.84
N ASN A 307 -21.96 -1.89 10.45
CA ASN A 307 -21.60 -3.26 10.15
C ASN A 307 -21.74 -4.17 11.39
N ALA A 308 -21.26 -3.76 12.56
CA ALA A 308 -21.45 -4.50 13.82
C ALA A 308 -22.94 -4.77 14.09
N ARG A 309 -23.78 -3.74 14.01
CA ARG A 309 -25.24 -3.89 14.24
C ARG A 309 -25.90 -4.82 13.23
N ALA A 310 -25.51 -4.75 11.97
CA ALA A 310 -26.03 -5.63 10.91
C ALA A 310 -25.69 -7.12 11.17
N ASN A 311 -24.59 -7.39 11.85
CA ASN A 311 -24.16 -8.72 12.27
C ASN A 311 -24.59 -9.10 13.70
N GLY A 312 -25.42 -8.28 14.37
CA GLY A 312 -25.97 -8.57 15.70
C GLY A 312 -25.02 -8.26 16.86
N PHE A 313 -23.98 -7.44 16.64
CA PHE A 313 -22.98 -7.07 17.66
C PHE A 313 -23.06 -5.59 18.06
N LEU A 314 -22.48 -5.28 19.22
CA LEU A 314 -22.27 -3.92 19.69
C LEU A 314 -20.89 -3.39 19.23
N GLY A 315 -20.67 -2.08 19.41
CA GLY A 315 -19.40 -1.46 19.09
C GLY A 315 -19.18 -1.27 17.58
N ALA A 316 -17.97 -1.50 17.11
CA ALA A 316 -17.59 -1.34 15.72
C ALA A 316 -16.93 -2.61 15.17
N MET A 317 -17.41 -3.11 14.04
CA MET A 317 -16.85 -4.21 13.28
C MET A 317 -16.35 -3.65 11.94
N TYR A 318 -15.06 -3.42 11.82
CA TYR A 318 -14.45 -3.02 10.55
C TYR A 318 -14.56 -4.15 9.55
N PRO A 319 -14.85 -3.83 8.26
CA PRO A 319 -15.00 -4.85 7.23
C PRO A 319 -13.67 -5.54 6.90
N TRP A 320 -13.75 -6.76 6.37
CA TRP A 320 -12.60 -7.43 5.78
C TRP A 320 -12.06 -6.63 4.59
N GLU A 321 -12.91 -6.29 3.62
CA GLU A 321 -12.59 -5.42 2.50
C GLU A 321 -13.40 -4.13 2.57
N ALA A 322 -12.76 -3.01 2.86
CA ALA A 322 -13.42 -1.70 2.94
C ALA A 322 -13.35 -0.94 1.61
N ASP A 323 -14.47 -0.34 1.20
CA ASP A 323 -14.45 0.73 0.20
C ASP A 323 -13.97 2.07 0.82
N GLU A 324 -13.94 3.14 0.03
CA GLU A 324 -13.53 4.48 0.47
C GLU A 324 -14.43 5.07 1.58
N ARG A 325 -15.61 4.52 1.81
CA ARG A 325 -16.56 4.90 2.87
C ARG A 325 -16.48 4.01 4.09
N GLY A 326 -15.67 2.95 4.04
CA GLY A 326 -15.57 1.94 5.10
C GLY A 326 -16.73 0.94 5.11
N VAL A 327 -17.44 0.80 3.99
CA VAL A 327 -18.51 -0.19 3.84
C VAL A 327 -17.89 -1.53 3.45
N GLU A 328 -18.46 -2.63 3.98
CA GLU A 328 -18.07 -4.00 3.63
C GLU A 328 -18.36 -4.26 2.15
N THR A 329 -17.33 -4.59 1.41
CA THR A 329 -17.36 -4.81 -0.05
C THR A 329 -16.65 -6.08 -0.49
N THR A 330 -16.39 -7.00 0.44
CA THR A 330 -15.82 -8.30 0.12
C THR A 330 -16.63 -8.99 -0.98
N PRO A 331 -16.01 -9.47 -2.05
CA PRO A 331 -16.71 -10.12 -3.14
C PRO A 331 -17.52 -11.34 -2.68
N HIS A 332 -18.62 -11.61 -3.37
CA HIS A 332 -19.55 -12.67 -3.01
C HIS A 332 -18.88 -14.06 -2.85
N PHE A 333 -17.82 -14.35 -3.60
CA PHE A 333 -17.10 -15.62 -3.51
C PHE A 333 -16.28 -15.78 -2.20
N ALA A 334 -16.05 -14.69 -1.45
CA ALA A 334 -15.34 -14.65 -0.18
C ALA A 334 -16.23 -14.16 0.98
N VAL A 335 -17.54 -14.40 0.91
CA VAL A 335 -18.52 -13.93 1.90
C VAL A 335 -18.21 -14.41 3.32
N GLN A 336 -17.55 -15.57 3.47
CA GLN A 336 -17.12 -16.09 4.77
C GLN A 336 -16.10 -15.16 5.44
N ASN A 337 -15.18 -14.59 4.64
CA ASN A 337 -14.21 -13.62 5.15
C ASN A 337 -14.93 -12.36 5.66
N ALA A 338 -15.89 -11.82 4.90
CA ALA A 338 -16.69 -10.66 5.33
C ALA A 338 -17.40 -10.87 6.68
N GLN A 339 -17.85 -12.10 6.95
CA GLN A 339 -18.64 -12.43 8.15
C GLN A 339 -17.78 -12.89 9.34
N MET A 340 -16.67 -13.55 9.09
CA MET A 340 -15.93 -14.29 10.10
C MET A 340 -14.46 -13.91 10.24
N GLU A 341 -13.86 -13.16 9.30
CA GLU A 341 -12.48 -12.72 9.41
C GLU A 341 -12.40 -11.38 10.15
N ILE A 342 -12.56 -11.48 11.45
CA ILE A 342 -12.86 -10.34 12.34
C ILE A 342 -11.64 -9.81 13.09
N HIS A 343 -10.47 -10.42 12.94
CA HIS A 343 -9.24 -9.97 13.59
C HIS A 343 -8.87 -8.52 13.22
N VAL A 344 -9.30 -8.04 12.04
CA VAL A 344 -9.14 -6.66 11.56
C VAL A 344 -9.47 -5.61 12.61
N ASN A 345 -10.45 -5.89 13.49
CA ASN A 345 -10.84 -4.94 14.55
C ASN A 345 -9.71 -4.68 15.55
N GLY A 346 -8.97 -5.72 15.91
CA GLY A 346 -7.82 -5.60 16.80
C GLY A 346 -6.61 -4.98 16.11
N ASP A 347 -6.39 -5.28 14.84
CA ASP A 347 -5.31 -4.70 14.03
C ASP A 347 -5.47 -3.20 13.87
N VAL A 348 -6.69 -2.75 13.59
CA VAL A 348 -7.06 -1.33 13.52
C VAL A 348 -6.80 -0.64 14.86
N ALA A 349 -7.20 -1.24 15.98
CA ALA A 349 -6.97 -0.68 17.31
C ALA A 349 -5.49 -0.57 17.64
N LEU A 350 -4.69 -1.59 17.27
CA LEU A 350 -3.25 -1.58 17.46
C LEU A 350 -2.58 -0.45 16.69
N ALA A 351 -2.98 -0.22 15.43
CA ALA A 351 -2.45 0.87 14.62
C ALA A 351 -2.76 2.25 15.24
N GLN A 352 -3.98 2.46 15.77
CA GLN A 352 -4.32 3.70 16.49
C GLN A 352 -3.41 3.91 17.70
N TRP A 353 -3.19 2.87 18.49
CA TRP A 353 -2.31 2.95 19.66
C TRP A 353 -0.86 3.21 19.28
N GLN A 354 -0.34 2.53 18.26
CA GLN A 354 1.02 2.75 17.76
C GLN A 354 1.22 4.20 17.27
N TYR A 355 0.21 4.81 16.64
CA TYR A 355 0.27 6.22 16.27
C TYR A 355 0.45 7.11 17.50
N TYR A 356 -0.33 6.88 18.56
CA TYR A 356 -0.18 7.58 19.83
C TYR A 356 1.20 7.38 20.45
N LEU A 357 1.71 6.15 20.49
CA LEU A 357 3.03 5.86 21.05
C LEU A 357 4.14 6.63 20.32
N ALA A 358 4.09 6.66 18.98
CA ALA A 358 5.09 7.32 18.15
C ALA A 358 5.01 8.85 18.21
N THR A 359 3.81 9.42 18.36
CA THR A 359 3.60 10.87 18.35
C THR A 359 3.58 11.48 19.74
N GLY A 360 3.07 10.77 20.73
CA GLY A 360 2.78 11.30 22.05
C GLY A 360 1.60 12.28 22.08
N ASP A 361 0.81 12.35 21.00
CA ASP A 361 -0.30 13.29 20.84
C ASP A 361 -1.55 12.81 21.60
N SER A 362 -1.69 13.27 22.84
CA SER A 362 -2.85 12.95 23.69
C SER A 362 -4.15 13.59 23.21
N ALA A 363 -4.09 14.72 22.50
CA ALA A 363 -5.28 15.36 21.93
C ALA A 363 -5.81 14.52 20.76
N TRP A 364 -4.94 14.04 19.89
CA TRP A 364 -5.31 13.11 18.83
C TRP A 364 -5.83 11.79 19.41
N LEU A 365 -5.17 11.24 20.44
CA LEU A 365 -5.67 10.03 21.11
C LEU A 365 -7.10 10.23 21.61
N ALA A 366 -7.39 11.34 22.29
CA ALA A 366 -8.72 11.61 22.84
C ALA A 366 -9.81 11.74 21.76
N ASN A 367 -9.51 12.43 20.66
CA ASN A 367 -10.52 12.83 19.66
C ASN A 367 -10.66 11.82 18.52
N ASP A 368 -9.58 11.11 18.17
CA ASP A 368 -9.54 10.24 16.98
C ASP A 368 -9.20 8.79 17.31
N GLY A 369 -8.11 8.52 18.03
CA GLY A 369 -7.65 7.17 18.29
C GLY A 369 -8.53 6.40 19.28
N TYR A 370 -8.83 7.00 20.43
CA TYR A 370 -9.61 6.33 21.48
C TYR A 370 -11.03 5.96 21.07
N PRO A 371 -11.82 6.80 20.35
CA PRO A 371 -13.12 6.37 19.84
C PRO A 371 -13.05 5.07 19.03
N VAL A 372 -12.01 4.87 18.21
CA VAL A 372 -11.82 3.63 17.44
C VAL A 372 -11.48 2.47 18.37
N ILE A 373 -10.46 2.62 19.22
CA ILE A 373 -10.02 1.59 20.18
C ILE A 373 -11.15 1.14 21.09
N ARG A 374 -11.96 2.10 21.59
CA ARG A 374 -13.11 1.82 22.47
C ARG A 374 -14.21 1.03 21.77
N GLU A 375 -14.60 1.44 20.58
CA GLU A 375 -15.72 0.80 19.88
C GLU A 375 -15.35 -0.61 19.39
N THR A 376 -14.12 -0.82 18.97
CA THR A 376 -13.62 -2.18 18.65
C THR A 376 -13.51 -3.05 19.91
N ALA A 377 -13.13 -2.50 21.06
CA ALA A 377 -13.17 -3.23 22.34
C ALA A 377 -14.59 -3.63 22.74
N ASN A 378 -15.59 -2.74 22.53
CA ASN A 378 -17.00 -3.05 22.76
C ASN A 378 -17.51 -4.17 21.83
N PHE A 379 -17.02 -4.22 20.59
CA PHE A 379 -17.30 -5.33 19.68
C PHE A 379 -16.81 -6.66 20.25
N TRP A 380 -15.58 -6.75 20.72
CA TRP A 380 -15.04 -7.98 21.30
C TRP A 380 -15.80 -8.46 22.52
N VAL A 381 -16.22 -7.56 23.42
CA VAL A 381 -17.07 -7.91 24.56
C VAL A 381 -18.42 -8.51 24.12
N SER A 382 -19.01 -7.98 23.05
CA SER A 382 -20.30 -8.50 22.54
C SER A 382 -20.14 -9.78 21.71
N ARG A 383 -18.96 -10.03 21.15
CA ARG A 383 -18.65 -11.18 20.28
C ARG A 383 -18.20 -12.40 21.07
N ALA A 384 -17.56 -12.19 22.21
CA ALA A 384 -17.05 -13.27 23.03
C ALA A 384 -18.16 -14.00 23.78
N ARG A 385 -18.18 -15.32 23.68
CA ARG A 385 -19.11 -16.20 24.40
C ARG A 385 -18.53 -16.60 25.76
N ARG A 386 -19.29 -16.40 26.83
CA ARG A 386 -18.92 -16.83 28.16
C ARG A 386 -19.14 -18.34 28.32
N ASP A 387 -18.12 -19.07 28.78
CA ASP A 387 -18.21 -20.39 29.37
C ASP A 387 -18.13 -20.28 30.90
N SER A 388 -19.28 -20.43 31.55
CA SER A 388 -19.35 -20.31 33.01
C SER A 388 -18.74 -21.48 33.74
N ALA A 389 -18.69 -22.68 33.12
CA ALA A 389 -18.14 -23.88 33.73
C ALA A 389 -16.61 -23.82 33.77
N ALA A 390 -15.98 -23.33 32.70
CA ALA A 390 -14.53 -23.20 32.61
C ALA A 390 -14.03 -21.82 33.12
N ASP A 391 -14.92 -20.90 33.48
CA ASP A 391 -14.63 -19.48 33.79
C ASP A 391 -13.78 -18.79 32.71
N ARG A 392 -14.15 -18.98 31.44
CA ARG A 392 -13.42 -18.48 30.27
C ARG A 392 -14.35 -17.80 29.28
N TYR A 393 -13.76 -17.06 28.34
CA TYR A 393 -14.41 -16.53 27.14
C TYR A 393 -13.80 -17.17 25.89
N HIS A 394 -14.64 -17.41 24.89
CA HIS A 394 -14.31 -18.02 23.63
C HIS A 394 -14.78 -17.15 22.46
N ILE A 395 -14.07 -17.19 21.35
CA ILE A 395 -14.53 -16.61 20.08
C ILE A 395 -14.70 -17.77 19.10
N ASP A 396 -15.95 -18.11 18.83
CA ASP A 396 -16.32 -19.25 17.99
C ASP A 396 -16.46 -18.82 16.53
N SER A 397 -16.29 -19.77 15.59
CA SER A 397 -16.62 -19.62 14.16
C SER A 397 -16.00 -18.36 13.53
N VAL A 398 -14.68 -18.37 13.41
CA VAL A 398 -13.91 -17.32 12.72
C VAL A 398 -13.21 -17.89 11.48
N VAL A 399 -12.84 -17.01 10.57
CA VAL A 399 -11.80 -17.28 9.57
C VAL A 399 -10.47 -16.83 10.18
N SER A 400 -9.50 -17.75 10.18
CA SER A 400 -8.14 -17.46 10.64
C SER A 400 -7.41 -16.54 9.67
N VAL A 401 -6.38 -15.82 10.10
CA VAL A 401 -5.44 -15.12 9.18
C VAL A 401 -4.79 -16.07 8.16
N HIS A 402 -4.86 -17.38 8.37
CA HIS A 402 -4.66 -18.39 7.33
C HIS A 402 -6.04 -18.74 6.73
N GLU A 403 -6.47 -17.93 5.77
CA GLU A 403 -7.84 -17.87 5.21
C GLU A 403 -8.46 -19.23 4.80
N GLY A 404 -7.63 -20.26 4.59
CA GLY A 404 -8.12 -21.64 4.36
C GLY A 404 -8.74 -22.31 5.59
N LEU A 405 -8.61 -21.75 6.79
CA LEU A 405 -9.16 -22.24 8.05
C LEU A 405 -10.44 -21.48 8.39
N ILE A 406 -11.57 -21.98 7.91
CA ILE A 406 -12.89 -21.34 8.00
C ILE A 406 -13.73 -22.02 9.08
N GLY A 407 -14.42 -21.22 9.91
CA GLY A 407 -15.35 -21.70 10.94
C GLY A 407 -14.64 -22.30 12.16
N VAL A 408 -13.36 -22.01 12.37
CA VAL A 408 -12.59 -22.47 13.53
C VAL A 408 -12.96 -21.67 14.78
N SER A 409 -12.75 -22.26 15.96
CA SER A 409 -13.00 -21.59 17.24
C SER A 409 -11.68 -21.38 17.97
N ASP A 410 -11.60 -20.26 18.69
CA ASP A 410 -10.42 -19.88 19.44
C ASP A 410 -9.15 -19.85 18.57
N ASP A 411 -9.25 -19.20 17.42
CA ASP A 411 -8.07 -18.89 16.60
C ASP A 411 -7.06 -18.08 17.40
N ALA A 412 -5.82 -18.53 17.39
CA ALA A 412 -4.78 -17.95 18.25
C ALA A 412 -4.54 -16.46 17.97
N TYR A 413 -4.48 -16.09 16.69
CA TYR A 413 -4.26 -14.69 16.32
C TYR A 413 -5.47 -13.83 16.65
N THR A 414 -6.67 -14.26 16.24
CA THR A 414 -7.93 -13.54 16.50
C THR A 414 -8.12 -13.28 17.99
N ASN A 415 -7.92 -14.32 18.83
CA ASN A 415 -8.08 -14.16 20.28
C ASN A 415 -6.95 -13.31 20.90
N ALA A 416 -5.72 -13.41 20.40
CA ALA A 416 -4.62 -12.58 20.89
C ALA A 416 -4.79 -11.12 20.54
N VAL A 417 -5.19 -10.78 19.30
CA VAL A 417 -5.41 -9.39 18.90
C VAL A 417 -6.66 -8.80 19.57
N ALA A 418 -7.70 -9.61 19.82
CA ALA A 418 -8.85 -9.21 20.62
C ALA A 418 -8.45 -8.85 22.05
N ARG A 419 -7.67 -9.74 22.72
CA ARG A 419 -7.11 -9.48 24.04
C ARG A 419 -6.26 -8.20 24.05
N LYS A 420 -5.41 -8.01 23.04
CA LYS A 420 -4.60 -6.80 22.87
C LYS A 420 -5.47 -5.56 22.79
N ASN A 421 -6.48 -5.53 21.94
CA ASN A 421 -7.40 -4.40 21.79
C ASN A 421 -8.11 -4.05 23.11
N LEU A 422 -8.63 -5.06 23.82
CA LEU A 422 -9.29 -4.87 25.13
C LEU A 422 -8.32 -4.23 26.16
N THR A 423 -7.07 -4.72 26.20
CA THR A 423 -6.02 -4.15 27.06
C THR A 423 -5.67 -2.71 26.66
N LEU A 424 -5.59 -2.43 25.35
CA LEU A 424 -5.33 -1.09 24.84
C LEU A 424 -6.49 -0.12 25.15
N ALA A 425 -7.75 -0.59 25.16
CA ALA A 425 -8.89 0.24 25.56
C ALA A 425 -8.82 0.65 27.02
N VAL A 426 -8.39 -0.26 27.91
CA VAL A 426 -8.12 0.05 29.33
C VAL A 426 -7.00 1.11 29.42
N ALA A 427 -5.85 0.83 28.83
CA ALA A 427 -4.69 1.73 28.88
C ALA A 427 -5.00 3.13 28.30
N ALA A 428 -5.74 3.19 27.20
CA ALA A 428 -6.13 4.46 26.59
C ALA A 428 -7.12 5.24 27.46
N SER A 429 -8.08 4.57 28.10
CA SER A 429 -8.99 5.19 29.07
C SER A 429 -8.23 5.81 30.23
N GLU A 430 -7.35 5.04 30.87
CA GLU A 430 -6.53 5.49 32.00
C GLU A 430 -5.63 6.66 31.62
N ARG A 431 -5.02 6.61 30.43
CA ARG A 431 -4.19 7.70 29.90
C ARG A 431 -4.96 9.00 29.71
N LEU A 432 -6.25 8.90 29.41
CA LEU A 432 -7.17 10.04 29.25
C LEU A 432 -7.89 10.42 30.55
N GLY A 433 -7.55 9.80 31.69
CA GLY A 433 -8.21 10.05 32.96
C GLY A 433 -9.68 9.58 33.00
N GLN A 434 -10.06 8.64 32.14
CA GLN A 434 -11.40 8.07 32.08
C GLN A 434 -11.42 6.71 32.80
N ARG A 435 -12.58 6.37 33.36
CA ARG A 435 -12.79 5.04 33.93
C ARG A 435 -13.01 4.01 32.82
N PRO A 436 -12.19 2.96 32.70
CA PRO A 436 -12.39 1.90 31.71
C PRO A 436 -13.63 1.06 32.04
N ASP A 437 -14.26 0.48 31.02
CA ASP A 437 -15.32 -0.52 31.20
C ASP A 437 -14.70 -1.78 31.83
N PRO A 438 -15.19 -2.24 33.01
CA PRO A 438 -14.60 -3.40 33.68
C PRO A 438 -14.69 -4.69 32.87
N ARG A 439 -15.63 -4.79 31.95
CA ARG A 439 -15.78 -5.96 31.07
C ARG A 439 -14.59 -6.12 30.14
N TRP A 440 -13.91 -5.04 29.75
CA TRP A 440 -12.72 -5.13 28.91
C TRP A 440 -11.60 -5.90 29.61
N SER A 441 -11.32 -5.57 30.88
CA SER A 441 -10.33 -6.29 31.69
C SER A 441 -10.74 -7.74 31.96
N GLU A 442 -12.03 -7.98 32.26
CA GLU A 442 -12.55 -9.31 32.53
C GLU A 442 -12.41 -10.22 31.30
N VAL A 443 -12.88 -9.77 30.13
CA VAL A 443 -12.79 -10.55 28.89
C VAL A 443 -11.34 -10.75 28.48
N ALA A 444 -10.50 -9.70 28.52
CA ALA A 444 -9.08 -9.80 28.20
C ALA A 444 -8.35 -10.85 29.06
N ALA A 445 -8.62 -10.87 30.36
CA ALA A 445 -7.98 -11.80 31.29
C ALA A 445 -8.39 -13.26 31.08
N LYS A 446 -9.65 -13.48 30.67
CA LYS A 446 -10.25 -14.82 30.60
C LYS A 446 -10.46 -15.33 29.16
N LEU A 447 -10.13 -14.55 28.13
CA LEU A 447 -10.22 -14.98 26.73
C LEU A 447 -9.25 -16.13 26.48
N HIS A 448 -9.77 -17.25 25.99
CA HIS A 448 -8.97 -18.46 25.77
C HIS A 448 -7.93 -18.25 24.65
N LEU A 449 -6.70 -18.66 24.91
CA LEU A 449 -5.66 -18.82 23.89
C LEU A 449 -5.25 -20.29 23.88
N PRO A 450 -5.17 -20.92 22.69
CA PRO A 450 -4.93 -22.37 22.57
C PRO A 450 -3.44 -22.72 22.82
N TYR A 451 -2.98 -22.51 24.06
CA TYR A 451 -1.61 -22.82 24.49
C TYR A 451 -1.50 -24.28 24.93
N ASP A 452 -0.61 -25.02 24.28
CA ASP A 452 -0.26 -26.39 24.63
C ASP A 452 0.90 -26.38 25.62
N SER A 453 0.61 -26.66 26.88
CA SER A 453 1.62 -26.67 27.95
C SER A 453 2.63 -27.82 27.82
N ALA A 454 2.29 -28.92 27.18
CA ALA A 454 3.19 -30.07 26.99
C ALA A 454 4.28 -29.74 25.95
N SER A 455 3.88 -29.17 24.81
CA SER A 455 4.79 -28.75 23.74
C SER A 455 5.35 -27.33 23.93
N GLN A 456 4.74 -26.53 24.85
CA GLN A 456 5.09 -25.15 25.16
C GLN A 456 5.02 -24.20 23.95
N TYR A 457 3.97 -24.35 23.13
CA TYR A 457 3.67 -23.43 22.04
C TYR A 457 2.16 -23.22 21.91
N TYR A 458 1.77 -22.19 21.14
CA TYR A 458 0.37 -21.97 20.78
C TYR A 458 0.00 -22.79 19.55
N ARG A 459 -1.15 -23.46 19.59
CA ARG A 459 -1.78 -24.06 18.41
C ARG A 459 -2.42 -22.96 17.56
N THR A 460 -2.66 -23.24 16.29
CA THR A 460 -3.28 -22.28 15.38
C THR A 460 -4.70 -21.92 15.83
N TYR A 461 -5.46 -22.92 16.32
CA TYR A 461 -6.77 -22.76 16.94
C TYR A 461 -7.02 -23.94 17.90
N GLU A 462 -8.08 -23.89 18.68
CA GLU A 462 -8.39 -24.98 19.63
C GLU A 462 -8.67 -26.30 18.89
N GLY A 463 -7.95 -27.35 19.26
CA GLY A 463 -8.01 -28.65 18.59
C GLY A 463 -7.33 -28.73 17.22
N ALA A 464 -6.54 -27.73 16.85
CA ALA A 464 -5.86 -27.69 15.55
C ALA A 464 -4.91 -28.87 15.34
N PRO A 465 -4.90 -29.51 14.14
CA PRO A 465 -3.94 -30.55 13.81
C PRO A 465 -2.53 -29.98 13.61
N ASP A 466 -1.51 -30.82 13.79
CA ASP A 466 -0.10 -30.43 13.64
C ASP A 466 0.25 -29.90 12.23
N SER A 467 -0.53 -30.27 11.21
CA SER A 467 -0.35 -29.77 9.85
C SER A 467 -0.56 -28.25 9.71
N THR A 468 -1.23 -27.61 10.70
CA THR A 468 -1.46 -26.15 10.72
C THR A 468 -0.40 -25.37 11.51
N LEU A 469 0.51 -26.05 12.19
CA LEU A 469 1.54 -25.42 13.00
C LEU A 469 2.42 -24.48 12.16
N GLY A 470 2.77 -23.34 12.74
CA GLY A 470 3.57 -22.31 12.08
C GLY A 470 2.83 -21.49 11.03
N ALA A 471 1.52 -21.67 10.85
CA ALA A 471 0.75 -20.90 9.88
C ALA A 471 0.56 -19.44 10.32
N VAL A 472 0.21 -19.21 11.59
CA VAL A 472 -0.16 -17.88 12.11
C VAL A 472 0.55 -17.53 13.42
N THR A 473 1.03 -18.51 14.15
CA THR A 473 1.53 -18.34 15.52
C THR A 473 2.78 -17.45 15.68
N PRO A 474 3.67 -17.27 14.69
CA PRO A 474 4.72 -16.25 14.76
C PRO A 474 4.18 -14.83 14.93
N LEU A 475 3.01 -14.51 14.36
CA LEU A 475 2.39 -13.19 14.50
C LEU A 475 2.01 -12.85 15.96
N LEU A 476 1.95 -13.85 16.84
CA LEU A 476 1.74 -13.63 18.27
C LEU A 476 2.95 -12.95 18.92
N ALA A 477 4.18 -13.27 18.48
CA ALA A 477 5.40 -12.63 18.96
C ALA A 477 5.54 -11.23 18.34
N TYR A 478 5.53 -11.14 17.02
CA TYR A 478 5.51 -9.88 16.29
C TYR A 478 4.42 -9.91 15.20
N PRO A 479 3.50 -8.92 15.10
CA PRO A 479 3.53 -7.60 15.77
C PRO A 479 2.82 -7.54 17.13
N LEU A 480 2.13 -8.61 17.61
CA LEU A 480 1.25 -8.51 18.78
C LEU A 480 1.99 -8.37 20.12
N GLY A 481 3.21 -8.89 20.23
CA GLY A 481 3.98 -8.86 21.47
C GLY A 481 3.29 -9.64 22.60
N VAL A 482 2.74 -10.81 22.28
CA VAL A 482 2.20 -11.73 23.31
C VAL A 482 3.34 -12.18 24.20
N ASP A 483 3.15 -12.06 25.51
CA ASP A 483 4.14 -12.54 26.46
C ASP A 483 4.28 -14.05 26.37
N MET A 484 5.48 -14.50 26.04
CA MET A 484 5.83 -15.92 25.91
C MET A 484 7.32 -16.15 26.20
N SER A 485 7.63 -17.34 26.69
CA SER A 485 9.02 -17.73 26.94
C SER A 485 9.83 -17.75 25.63
N GLU A 486 11.14 -17.53 25.74
CA GLU A 486 12.06 -17.67 24.60
C GLU A 486 11.95 -19.05 23.93
N ARG A 487 11.76 -20.10 24.75
CA ARG A 487 11.53 -21.47 24.24
C ARG A 487 10.28 -21.55 23.35
N ALA A 488 9.18 -20.93 23.77
CA ALA A 488 7.95 -20.90 22.98
C ALA A 488 8.14 -20.13 21.67
N LYS A 489 8.81 -18.97 21.72
CA LYS A 489 9.13 -18.19 20.51
C LYS A 489 9.98 -18.99 19.52
N ARG A 490 11.04 -19.67 20.01
CA ARG A 490 11.89 -20.53 19.17
C ARG A 490 11.13 -21.71 18.58
N ALA A 491 10.26 -22.36 19.35
CA ALA A 491 9.45 -23.48 18.87
C ALA A 491 8.50 -23.05 17.75
N GLN A 492 7.77 -21.95 17.93
CA GLN A 492 6.83 -21.42 16.94
C GLN A 492 7.53 -20.95 15.67
N LEU A 493 8.63 -20.20 15.80
CA LEU A 493 9.44 -19.77 14.67
C LEU A 493 10.01 -20.98 13.92
N GLY A 494 10.50 -21.99 14.62
CA GLY A 494 11.01 -23.23 14.02
C GLY A 494 9.96 -23.95 13.19
N GLN A 495 8.71 -24.03 13.67
CA GLN A 495 7.58 -24.62 12.92
C GLN A 495 7.26 -23.81 11.66
N ALA A 496 7.25 -22.46 11.76
CA ALA A 496 7.00 -21.61 10.61
C ALA A 496 8.10 -21.71 9.55
N VAL A 497 9.36 -21.79 9.98
CA VAL A 497 10.52 -22.01 9.09
C VAL A 497 10.42 -23.37 8.39
N GLN A 498 10.10 -24.44 9.13
CA GLN A 498 9.88 -25.74 8.51
C GLN A 498 8.74 -25.73 7.49
N ARG A 499 7.65 -25.01 7.80
CA ARG A 499 6.54 -24.81 6.87
C ARG A 499 7.01 -24.04 5.62
N LEU A 500 7.71 -22.94 5.79
CA LEU A 500 8.27 -22.15 4.68
C LEU A 500 9.18 -22.98 3.77
N LEU A 501 10.05 -23.82 4.34
CA LEU A 501 10.95 -24.69 3.57
C LEU A 501 10.22 -25.80 2.83
N ARG A 502 9.10 -26.30 3.39
CA ARG A 502 8.28 -27.36 2.77
C ARG A 502 7.35 -26.83 1.68
N GLU A 503 6.69 -25.70 1.92
CA GLU A 503 5.60 -25.17 1.08
C GLU A 503 6.05 -24.01 0.18
N GLY A 504 7.23 -23.47 0.44
CA GLY A 504 7.70 -22.24 -0.21
C GLY A 504 7.15 -20.96 0.43
N PRO A 505 7.62 -19.80 -0.04
CA PRO A 505 7.26 -18.51 0.55
C PRO A 505 5.88 -18.01 0.06
N GLY A 506 4.80 -18.61 0.37
CA GLY A 506 3.42 -18.18 0.04
C GLY A 506 3.24 -16.69 -0.31
N ALA A 507 2.32 -15.98 0.32
CA ALA A 507 2.20 -14.54 0.19
C ALA A 507 3.40 -13.85 0.85
N MET A 508 3.99 -12.85 0.16
CA MET A 508 5.22 -12.15 0.61
C MET A 508 5.10 -11.60 2.04
N MET A 509 3.92 -11.09 2.39
CA MET A 509 3.68 -10.55 3.73
C MET A 509 4.01 -11.56 4.85
N GLY A 510 3.63 -12.83 4.69
CA GLY A 510 3.82 -13.86 5.72
C GLY A 510 5.28 -14.17 6.02
N SER A 511 6.14 -14.22 5.00
CA SER A 511 7.56 -14.57 5.17
C SER A 511 8.41 -13.43 5.72
N THR A 512 7.98 -12.18 5.56
CA THR A 512 8.79 -11.00 5.95
C THR A 512 8.94 -10.85 7.46
N LEU A 513 7.93 -11.17 8.24
CA LEU A 513 7.94 -10.97 9.70
C LEU A 513 8.71 -12.07 10.46
N LEU A 514 8.91 -13.25 9.88
CA LEU A 514 9.72 -14.32 10.50
C LEU A 514 11.15 -13.85 10.81
N SER A 515 11.70 -12.97 9.97
CA SER A 515 13.02 -12.39 10.18
C SER A 515 13.06 -11.42 11.37
N VAL A 516 11.92 -10.83 11.72
CA VAL A 516 11.80 -9.97 12.93
C VAL A 516 11.92 -10.83 14.19
N ASP A 517 11.22 -11.97 14.24
CA ASP A 517 11.28 -12.91 15.36
C ASP A 517 12.68 -13.55 15.48
N ALA A 518 13.31 -13.91 14.36
CA ALA A 518 14.67 -14.43 14.32
C ALA A 518 15.68 -13.42 14.90
N ALA A 519 15.53 -12.14 14.54
CA ALA A 519 16.38 -11.07 15.06
C ALA A 519 16.15 -10.83 16.56
N GLU A 520 14.90 -10.87 17.03
CA GLU A 520 14.58 -10.76 18.45
C GLU A 520 15.21 -11.88 19.28
N LEU A 521 15.29 -13.08 18.72
CA LEU A 521 15.95 -14.24 19.34
C LEU A 521 17.49 -14.20 19.21
N GLY A 522 18.07 -13.17 18.59
CA GLY A 522 19.50 -13.04 18.37
C GLY A 522 20.07 -14.03 17.35
N ASP A 523 19.23 -14.70 16.57
CA ASP A 523 19.63 -15.76 15.63
C ASP A 523 20.02 -15.19 14.26
N ARG A 524 21.27 -14.74 14.16
CA ARG A 524 21.82 -14.18 12.91
C ARG A 524 21.84 -15.18 11.76
N ALA A 525 22.11 -16.45 12.03
CA ALA A 525 22.13 -17.47 10.99
C ALA A 525 20.75 -17.66 10.36
N LEU A 526 19.72 -17.62 11.20
CA LEU A 526 18.34 -17.70 10.74
C LEU A 526 17.92 -16.40 9.99
N VAL A 527 18.34 -15.22 10.46
CA VAL A 527 18.14 -13.94 9.73
C VAL A 527 18.74 -14.02 8.33
N ASP A 528 19.97 -14.52 8.19
CA ASP A 528 20.63 -14.70 6.88
C ASP A 528 19.88 -15.69 5.98
N SER A 529 19.36 -16.76 6.55
CA SER A 529 18.58 -17.78 5.83
C SER A 529 17.23 -17.25 5.35
N LEU A 530 16.53 -16.48 6.19
CA LEU A 530 15.19 -15.97 5.91
C LEU A 530 15.18 -14.79 4.93
N LEU A 531 16.23 -13.97 4.92
CA LEU A 531 16.28 -12.76 4.10
C LEU A 531 16.00 -13.01 2.61
N PRO A 532 16.61 -13.98 1.92
CA PRO A 532 16.29 -14.29 0.53
C PRO A 532 14.82 -14.70 0.32
N HIS A 533 14.27 -15.49 1.24
CA HIS A 533 12.89 -15.95 1.16
C HIS A 533 11.87 -14.82 1.31
N SER A 534 12.23 -13.74 2.01
CA SER A 534 11.34 -12.62 2.26
C SER A 534 11.11 -11.72 1.03
N TYR A 535 11.90 -11.83 -0.06
CA TYR A 535 11.71 -10.95 -1.22
C TYR A 535 12.12 -11.51 -2.58
N GLN A 536 13.14 -12.38 -2.69
CA GLN A 536 13.75 -12.70 -4.00
C GLN A 536 12.77 -13.36 -4.97
N GLY A 537 11.96 -14.30 -4.51
CA GLY A 537 10.95 -14.97 -5.33
C GLY A 537 9.81 -14.05 -5.80
N HIS A 538 9.63 -12.93 -5.13
CA HIS A 538 8.56 -11.97 -5.36
C HIS A 538 8.96 -10.79 -6.26
N LEU A 539 10.27 -10.59 -6.50
CA LEU A 539 10.73 -9.50 -7.37
C LEU A 539 10.33 -9.72 -8.82
N ARG A 540 9.84 -8.66 -9.45
CA ARG A 540 9.43 -8.65 -10.85
C ARG A 540 10.14 -7.57 -11.63
N GLY A 541 10.72 -7.99 -12.73
CA GLY A 541 11.35 -7.28 -13.85
C GLY A 541 11.84 -5.97 -13.58
N PRO A 542 12.47 -5.22 -14.46
CA PRO A 542 13.67 -4.45 -14.15
C PRO A 542 13.49 -3.38 -13.08
N PHE A 543 12.24 -3.06 -12.68
CA PHE A 543 11.92 -1.99 -11.71
C PHE A 543 11.73 -2.49 -10.28
N LEU A 544 12.05 -3.76 -9.98
CA LEU A 544 11.96 -4.34 -8.64
C LEU A 544 10.53 -4.22 -8.04
N MET A 545 9.50 -4.35 -8.87
CA MET A 545 8.12 -4.46 -8.40
C MET A 545 7.92 -5.78 -7.67
N LEU A 546 6.89 -5.88 -6.86
CA LEU A 546 6.62 -7.04 -6.03
C LEU A 546 5.37 -7.78 -6.50
N SER A 547 5.44 -9.10 -6.59
CA SER A 547 4.25 -9.95 -6.65
C SER A 547 3.88 -10.46 -5.28
N GLU A 548 2.62 -10.73 -5.06
CA GLU A 548 2.13 -11.31 -3.82
C GLU A 548 2.73 -12.71 -3.58
N THR A 549 2.64 -13.58 -4.57
CA THR A 549 3.22 -14.93 -4.54
C THR A 549 4.28 -15.07 -5.61
N PRO A 550 5.28 -15.98 -5.42
CA PRO A 550 6.29 -16.22 -6.43
C PRO A 550 5.66 -16.65 -7.77
N GLY A 551 6.17 -16.09 -8.87
CA GLY A 551 5.66 -16.42 -10.21
C GLY A 551 4.36 -15.74 -10.63
N ASN A 552 3.69 -15.01 -9.74
CA ASN A 552 2.48 -14.25 -10.08
C ASN A 552 2.85 -12.93 -10.78
N ASP A 553 2.10 -12.57 -11.83
CA ASP A 553 2.29 -11.32 -12.58
C ASP A 553 1.44 -10.15 -12.04
N ALA A 554 0.59 -10.38 -11.05
CA ALA A 554 -0.14 -9.32 -10.37
C ALA A 554 0.83 -8.49 -9.53
N VAL A 555 1.07 -7.27 -9.95
CA VAL A 555 1.98 -6.31 -9.31
C VAL A 555 1.28 -4.95 -9.17
N ASN A 556 1.62 -4.16 -8.18
CA ASN A 556 2.74 -4.21 -7.25
C ASN A 556 2.22 -4.48 -5.82
N PHE A 557 2.53 -5.59 -5.21
CA PHE A 557 2.06 -5.96 -3.87
C PHE A 557 2.79 -5.16 -2.78
N VAL A 558 2.29 -3.96 -2.49
CA VAL A 558 2.93 -3.02 -1.53
C VAL A 558 2.77 -3.45 -0.07
N THR A 559 1.84 -4.35 0.23
CA THR A 559 1.78 -5.03 1.54
C THR A 559 3.09 -5.73 1.86
N GLY A 560 3.62 -6.48 0.88
CA GLY A 560 4.91 -7.13 1.01
C GLY A 560 6.06 -6.14 1.22
N ALA A 561 6.01 -4.96 0.57
CA ALA A 561 6.98 -3.89 0.81
C ALA A 561 6.92 -3.40 2.26
N GLY A 562 5.71 -3.21 2.80
CA GLY A 562 5.50 -2.83 4.19
C GLY A 562 6.11 -3.83 5.17
N GLY A 563 5.79 -5.13 5.00
CA GLY A 563 6.34 -6.20 5.82
C GLY A 563 7.87 -6.31 5.73
N PHE A 564 8.42 -6.19 4.52
CA PHE A 564 9.87 -6.20 4.33
C PHE A 564 10.56 -5.00 5.02
N LEU A 565 9.99 -3.81 4.94
CA LEU A 565 10.54 -2.66 5.64
C LEU A 565 10.46 -2.81 7.16
N GLN A 566 9.46 -3.53 7.70
CA GLN A 566 9.38 -3.84 9.13
C GLN A 566 10.55 -4.72 9.60
N GLN A 567 10.94 -5.75 8.83
CA GLN A 567 12.11 -6.55 9.21
C GLN A 567 13.40 -5.71 9.24
N VAL A 568 13.56 -4.75 8.32
CA VAL A 568 14.73 -3.86 8.29
C VAL A 568 14.69 -2.86 9.45
N ILE A 569 13.53 -2.23 9.69
CA ILE A 569 13.38 -1.16 10.68
C ILE A 569 13.33 -1.74 12.10
N PHE A 570 12.47 -2.72 12.35
CA PHE A 570 12.22 -3.25 13.70
C PHE A 570 13.04 -4.51 14.00
N GLY A 571 13.19 -5.39 13.01
CA GLY A 571 13.97 -6.62 13.17
C GLY A 571 15.46 -6.32 13.34
N TYR A 572 16.10 -5.79 12.31
CA TYR A 572 17.57 -5.66 12.29
C TYR A 572 18.09 -4.60 13.24
N THR A 573 17.31 -3.58 13.57
CA THR A 573 17.73 -2.56 14.53
C THR A 573 17.38 -2.91 15.98
N GLY A 574 16.47 -3.85 16.22
CA GLY A 574 15.99 -4.20 17.55
C GLY A 574 15.15 -3.11 18.21
N LEU A 575 14.47 -2.28 17.43
CA LEU A 575 13.56 -1.23 17.91
C LEU A 575 12.12 -1.74 18.02
N ARG A 576 11.37 -1.20 18.98
CA ARG A 576 9.91 -1.41 19.13
C ARG A 576 9.21 -0.10 19.46
N LEU A 577 7.92 -0.05 19.14
CA LEU A 577 7.03 1.03 19.59
C LEU A 577 6.43 0.63 20.95
N GLU A 578 6.83 1.33 21.99
CA GLU A 578 6.43 1.12 23.38
C GLU A 578 6.04 2.45 24.05
N GLU A 579 5.77 2.46 25.35
CA GLU A 579 5.37 3.65 26.11
C GLU A 579 6.33 4.86 25.95
N GLY A 580 7.60 4.61 25.68
CA GLY A 580 8.61 5.63 25.39
C GLY A 580 8.62 6.12 23.93
N GLY A 581 7.76 5.59 23.07
CA GLY A 581 7.80 5.76 21.62
C GLY A 581 8.66 4.68 20.95
N LEU A 582 9.48 5.04 19.98
CA LEU A 582 10.42 4.12 19.32
C LEU A 582 11.65 3.92 20.21
N VAL A 583 11.75 2.77 20.84
CA VAL A 583 12.78 2.45 21.85
C VAL A 583 13.54 1.16 21.54
N PRO A 584 14.77 1.01 22.07
CA PRO A 584 15.51 -0.25 22.03
C PRO A 584 14.81 -1.35 22.86
N ALA A 585 14.46 -2.49 22.21
CA ALA A 585 13.84 -3.64 22.87
C ALA A 585 14.82 -4.83 23.01
N PHE A 586 15.69 -5.03 22.02
CA PHE A 586 16.68 -6.10 22.03
C PHE A 586 17.95 -5.68 21.25
N PRO A 587 19.08 -6.41 21.39
CA PRO A 587 20.30 -6.12 20.64
C PRO A 587 20.08 -6.19 19.13
N PRO A 588 20.68 -5.30 18.33
CA PRO A 588 20.51 -5.31 16.88
C PRO A 588 21.18 -6.54 16.25
N VAL A 589 20.57 -7.07 15.18
CA VAL A 589 21.07 -8.22 14.43
C VAL A 589 21.07 -7.89 12.95
N LEU A 590 22.24 -7.64 12.36
CA LEU A 590 22.39 -7.38 10.94
C LEU A 590 22.63 -8.67 10.15
N PRO A 591 22.06 -8.81 8.94
CA PRO A 591 22.47 -9.85 7.98
C PRO A 591 23.98 -9.79 7.72
N SER A 592 24.61 -10.93 7.48
CA SER A 592 26.08 -11.06 7.40
C SER A 592 26.75 -10.18 6.35
N LYS A 593 26.07 -9.90 5.24
CA LYS A 593 26.56 -8.99 4.18
C LYS A 593 26.39 -7.51 4.52
N VAL A 594 25.58 -7.18 5.52
CA VAL A 594 25.31 -5.79 5.89
C VAL A 594 26.31 -5.36 6.95
N THR A 595 27.21 -4.46 6.58
CA THR A 595 28.25 -3.95 7.50
C THR A 595 27.75 -2.78 8.35
N ARG A 596 26.77 -2.05 7.84
CA ARG A 596 26.14 -0.90 8.52
C ARG A 596 24.73 -0.68 7.99
N LEU A 597 23.78 -0.41 8.88
CA LEU A 597 22.43 0.01 8.57
C LEU A 597 22.20 1.39 9.19
N VAL A 598 21.66 2.33 8.41
CA VAL A 598 21.29 3.66 8.92
C VAL A 598 19.84 3.96 8.58
N LEU A 599 19.03 4.16 9.61
CA LEU A 599 17.72 4.77 9.45
C LEU A 599 17.89 6.29 9.63
N ARG A 600 17.80 7.04 8.53
CA ARG A 600 17.95 8.50 8.57
C ARG A 600 16.64 9.20 8.88
N ASN A 601 16.72 10.20 9.74
CA ASN A 601 15.64 11.17 9.97
C ASN A 601 14.31 10.50 10.40
N VAL A 602 14.40 9.37 11.15
CA VAL A 602 13.20 8.70 11.66
C VAL A 602 12.53 9.52 12.75
N TYR A 603 11.22 9.41 12.81
CA TYR A 603 10.39 10.19 13.73
C TYR A 603 10.14 9.44 15.04
N ASN A 604 10.22 10.14 16.15
CA ASN A 604 9.81 9.67 17.46
C ASN A 604 9.41 10.85 18.37
N ARG A 605 8.15 10.93 18.77
CA ARG A 605 7.61 11.91 19.73
C ARG A 605 8.01 13.36 19.42
N GLY A 606 7.71 13.81 18.20
CA GLY A 606 7.97 15.18 17.77
C GLY A 606 9.42 15.49 17.41
N LYS A 607 10.32 14.53 17.53
CA LYS A 607 11.76 14.68 17.24
C LYS A 607 12.21 13.77 16.12
N ARG A 608 13.32 14.10 15.50
CA ARG A 608 13.94 13.32 14.44
C ARG A 608 15.30 12.77 14.90
N TYR A 609 15.62 11.56 14.46
CA TYR A 609 16.83 10.83 14.86
C TYR A 609 17.44 10.10 13.67
N ASP A 610 18.74 9.90 13.70
CA ASP A 610 19.41 8.87 12.91
C ASP A 610 19.67 7.66 13.82
N VAL A 611 19.24 6.48 13.38
CA VAL A 611 19.56 5.22 14.04
C VAL A 611 20.65 4.53 13.24
N ILE A 612 21.80 4.29 13.85
CA ILE A 612 22.96 3.70 13.21
C ILE A 612 23.25 2.36 13.89
N VAL A 613 23.32 1.31 13.11
CA VAL A 613 23.70 -0.03 13.54
C VAL A 613 24.90 -0.50 12.75
N ASP A 614 25.97 -0.86 13.43
CA ASP A 614 27.20 -1.43 12.85
C ASP A 614 27.89 -2.39 13.85
N ALA A 615 29.12 -2.77 13.60
CA ALA A 615 29.89 -3.66 14.51
C ALA A 615 30.02 -3.11 15.94
N GLY A 616 29.87 -1.79 16.16
CA GLY A 616 29.87 -1.15 17.46
C GLY A 616 28.49 -1.16 18.16
N GLY A 617 27.50 -1.83 17.57
CA GLY A 617 26.14 -1.88 18.10
C GLY A 617 25.23 -0.77 17.55
N ARG A 618 24.15 -0.49 18.27
CA ARG A 618 23.14 0.53 17.90
C ARG A 618 23.43 1.86 18.59
N ARG A 619 23.42 2.94 17.80
CA ARG A 619 23.48 4.32 18.26
C ARG A 619 22.26 5.10 17.74
N ILE A 620 21.64 5.88 18.61
CA ILE A 620 20.49 6.75 18.29
C ILE A 620 20.99 8.19 18.45
N VAL A 621 21.07 8.93 17.36
CA VAL A 621 21.63 10.28 17.30
C VAL A 621 20.52 11.27 17.02
N PRO A 622 20.24 12.22 17.94
CA PRO A 622 19.26 13.28 17.67
C PRO A 622 19.72 14.12 16.47
N ARG A 623 18.77 14.45 15.59
CA ARG A 623 18.99 15.50 14.60
C ARG A 623 18.63 16.85 15.22
N GLY A 624 19.55 17.82 15.12
CA GLY A 624 19.26 19.20 15.52
C GLY A 624 18.05 19.71 14.74
N GLU A 625 17.24 20.56 15.37
CA GLU A 625 16.19 21.30 14.69
C GLU A 625 16.86 22.12 13.59
N CYS A 626 16.78 21.67 12.33
CA CYS A 626 17.02 22.57 11.22
C CYS A 626 15.97 23.69 11.35
N CYS A 627 16.41 24.92 11.45
CA CYS A 627 15.57 26.12 11.47
C CYS A 627 14.41 25.93 10.47
N ARG A 628 13.19 26.05 10.99
CA ARG A 628 11.93 26.00 10.21
C ARG A 628 11.88 27.17 9.23
#